data_44693fca1ec709ae8b3de2aa9c9b9714
#
_entry.id   44693fca1ec709ae8b3de2aa9c9b9714
#
_cell.length_a   1.000
_cell.length_b   1.000
_cell.length_c   1.000
_cell.angle_alpha   90.00
_cell.angle_beta   90.00
_cell.angle_gamma   90.00
#
_symmetry.space_group_name_H-M   'P 1'
#
loop_
_entity.id
_entity.type
_entity.pdbx_description
1 polymer ?
#
loop_
_entity_poly.entity_id
_entity_poly.type
_entity_poly.pdbx_seq_one_letter_code
_entity_poly.pdbx_strand_id
1 'polypeptide(L)'
;AVEEFLTHYADGRETWLDGVRAYARAIYGKVLARNDRRRFLDKTPRYSMIVPELSEIFPEARFVILLRNPLAVLSSELRTYIKGDWPLLADFAPDLLEAPARLVAAREVLGDRLCELHYEKLVEAPAEELQRLCRHLGLPWEPGLDDYSETPAPRGRFNDPVGVHRHRRPSSDSLETWRELGRSAQTRAFALAYLDALGDDTVRAMGYDPAALRAALLHIAEAVAVEAEALHALCGDESLDGQVLSRLAALRDGVHD
;
A
#
# COMPACT_ATOMS: atom_id res chain seq x y z
N ALA A 1 -33.67 2.08 -2.47
CA ALA A 1 -33.97 1.03 -1.47
C ALA A 1 -33.47 1.42 -0.07
N VAL A 2 -32.16 1.66 0.16
CA VAL A 2 -31.63 1.99 1.50
C VAL A 2 -32.18 3.35 1.98
N GLU A 3 -32.10 4.36 1.17
CA GLU A 3 -32.63 5.72 1.45
C GLU A 3 -34.12 5.66 1.78
N GLU A 4 -34.90 4.95 1.00
CA GLU A 4 -36.33 4.75 1.20
C GLU A 4 -36.61 4.02 2.53
N PHE A 5 -35.83 2.98 2.86
CA PHE A 5 -35.95 2.27 4.14
C PHE A 5 -35.66 3.23 5.32
N LEU A 6 -34.67 4.10 5.22
CA LEU A 6 -34.32 5.03 6.27
C LEU A 6 -35.39 6.08 6.55
N THR A 7 -36.28 6.38 5.59
CA THR A 7 -37.42 7.32 5.81
C THR A 7 -38.46 6.80 6.80
N HIS A 8 -38.45 5.51 7.12
CA HIS A 8 -39.33 4.93 8.14
C HIS A 8 -38.89 5.19 9.59
N TYR A 9 -37.67 5.69 9.79
CA TYR A 9 -37.21 6.08 11.13
C TYR A 9 -37.48 7.54 11.41
N ALA A 10 -37.76 7.88 12.67
CA ALA A 10 -38.11 9.26 13.08
C ALA A 10 -36.99 10.24 12.71
N ASP A 11 -35.71 9.85 12.92
CA ASP A 11 -34.53 10.66 12.60
C ASP A 11 -33.79 10.14 11.36
N GLY A 12 -34.48 9.35 10.52
CA GLY A 12 -33.95 8.84 9.25
C GLY A 12 -32.59 8.15 9.39
N ARG A 13 -31.61 8.67 8.65
CA ARG A 13 -30.24 8.15 8.62
C ARG A 13 -29.56 8.16 10.01
N GLU A 14 -29.84 9.15 10.86
CA GLU A 14 -29.19 9.26 12.17
C GLU A 14 -29.55 8.10 13.11
N THR A 15 -30.81 7.65 13.11
CA THR A 15 -31.21 6.44 13.86
C THR A 15 -30.38 5.21 13.45
N TRP A 16 -30.11 5.05 12.16
CA TRP A 16 -29.28 3.96 11.65
C TRP A 16 -27.83 4.11 12.10
N LEU A 17 -27.25 5.31 11.98
CA LEU A 17 -25.88 5.60 12.42
C LEU A 17 -25.72 5.34 13.93
N ASP A 18 -26.68 5.71 14.76
CA ASP A 18 -26.66 5.43 16.19
C ASP A 18 -26.67 3.95 16.48
N GLY A 19 -27.43 3.16 15.73
CA GLY A 19 -27.43 1.71 15.82
C GLY A 19 -26.05 1.12 15.50
N VAL A 20 -25.41 1.57 14.42
CA VAL A 20 -24.07 1.15 14.04
C VAL A 20 -23.02 1.59 15.08
N ARG A 21 -23.10 2.82 15.57
CA ARG A 21 -22.24 3.32 16.67
C ARG A 21 -22.37 2.48 17.93
N ALA A 22 -23.58 2.16 18.34
CA ALA A 22 -23.85 1.34 19.53
C ALA A 22 -23.25 -0.06 19.38
N TYR A 23 -23.44 -0.70 18.22
CA TYR A 23 -22.86 -2.00 17.92
C TYR A 23 -21.33 -1.97 17.96
N ALA A 24 -20.70 -1.03 17.27
CA ALA A 24 -19.25 -0.88 17.23
C ALA A 24 -18.66 -0.62 18.63
N ARG A 25 -19.28 0.29 19.40
CA ARG A 25 -18.89 0.60 20.79
C ARG A 25 -19.00 -0.63 21.70
N ALA A 26 -20.02 -1.45 21.52
CA ALA A 26 -20.17 -2.68 22.32
C ALA A 26 -19.05 -3.67 22.06
N ILE A 27 -18.64 -3.85 20.79
CA ILE A 27 -17.55 -4.76 20.40
C ILE A 27 -16.20 -4.19 20.83
N TYR A 28 -15.89 -2.98 20.41
CA TYR A 28 -14.59 -2.33 20.69
C TYR A 28 -14.39 -2.11 22.20
N GLY A 29 -15.46 -1.72 22.92
CA GLY A 29 -15.44 -1.55 24.37
C GLY A 29 -15.07 -2.83 25.13
N LYS A 30 -15.58 -3.99 24.68
CA LYS A 30 -15.19 -5.28 25.27
C LYS A 30 -13.72 -5.61 25.04
N VAL A 31 -13.19 -5.30 23.85
CA VAL A 31 -11.77 -5.51 23.53
C VAL A 31 -10.90 -4.57 24.36
N LEU A 32 -11.28 -3.31 24.47
CA LEU A 32 -10.57 -2.32 25.27
C LEU A 32 -10.53 -2.71 26.76
N ALA A 33 -11.68 -3.07 27.34
CA ALA A 33 -11.79 -3.48 28.73
C ALA A 33 -10.95 -4.74 29.04
N ARG A 34 -10.99 -5.72 28.12
CA ARG A 34 -10.20 -6.98 28.28
C ARG A 34 -8.69 -6.73 28.31
N ASN A 35 -8.24 -5.72 27.59
CA ASN A 35 -6.81 -5.42 27.42
C ASN A 35 -6.34 -4.22 28.25
N ASP A 36 -7.21 -3.64 29.10
CA ASP A 36 -6.95 -2.42 29.87
C ASP A 36 -6.43 -1.28 28.97
N ARG A 37 -7.13 -1.02 27.88
CA ARG A 37 -6.78 0.01 26.89
C ARG A 37 -7.89 1.05 26.80
N ARG A 38 -7.51 2.27 26.44
CA ARG A 38 -8.44 3.40 26.30
C ARG A 38 -8.74 3.77 24.85
N ARG A 39 -7.92 3.31 23.90
CA ARG A 39 -8.05 3.60 22.47
C ARG A 39 -8.03 2.32 21.66
N PHE A 40 -8.85 2.30 20.66
CA PHE A 40 -8.93 1.22 19.67
C PHE A 40 -8.33 1.72 18.36
N LEU A 41 -7.45 0.94 17.76
CA LEU A 41 -6.95 1.14 16.40
C LEU A 41 -7.53 0.05 15.52
N ASP A 42 -8.24 0.45 14.49
CA ASP A 42 -8.70 -0.44 13.43
C ASP A 42 -7.93 -0.16 12.14
N LYS A 43 -7.34 -1.19 11.56
CA LYS A 43 -6.64 -1.12 10.29
C LYS A 43 -7.19 -2.18 9.35
N THR A 44 -8.05 -1.77 8.44
CA THR A 44 -8.63 -2.59 7.39
C THR A 44 -8.34 -1.92 6.04
N PRO A 45 -7.60 -2.56 5.14
CA PRO A 45 -7.16 -1.93 3.88
C PRO A 45 -8.31 -1.33 3.08
N ARG A 46 -9.43 -2.05 2.96
CA ARG A 46 -10.61 -1.63 2.18
C ARG A 46 -11.50 -0.58 2.87
N TYR A 47 -11.10 -0.04 4.00
CA TYR A 47 -11.76 1.15 4.55
C TYR A 47 -11.63 2.38 3.64
N SER A 48 -10.68 2.39 2.72
CA SER A 48 -10.61 3.36 1.64
C SER A 48 -11.94 3.51 0.86
N MET A 49 -12.74 2.44 0.80
CA MET A 49 -14.02 2.42 0.08
C MET A 49 -15.17 3.09 0.83
N ILE A 50 -15.05 3.25 2.16
CA ILE A 50 -16.13 3.73 3.05
C ILE A 50 -15.66 4.82 4.01
N VAL A 51 -14.67 5.61 3.65
CA VAL A 51 -14.17 6.71 4.51
C VAL A 51 -15.27 7.71 4.88
N PRO A 52 -16.14 8.16 3.96
CA PRO A 52 -17.23 9.06 4.31
C PRO A 52 -18.14 8.48 5.39
N GLU A 53 -18.56 7.22 5.25
CA GLU A 53 -19.42 6.54 6.21
C GLU A 53 -18.72 6.37 7.56
N LEU A 54 -17.44 5.99 7.57
CA LEU A 54 -16.66 5.91 8.80
C LEU A 54 -16.55 7.27 9.50
N SER A 55 -16.42 8.34 8.72
CA SER A 55 -16.35 9.70 9.22
C SER A 55 -17.66 10.13 9.91
N GLU A 56 -18.80 9.70 9.38
CA GLU A 56 -20.12 9.94 9.98
C GLU A 56 -20.37 9.05 11.21
N ILE A 57 -20.01 7.75 11.11
CA ILE A 57 -20.19 6.79 12.21
C ILE A 57 -19.33 7.17 13.42
N PHE A 58 -18.11 7.64 13.20
CA PHE A 58 -17.14 7.98 14.23
C PHE A 58 -16.67 9.44 14.11
N PRO A 59 -17.50 10.43 14.46
CA PRO A 59 -17.17 11.84 14.30
C PRO A 59 -15.95 12.27 15.14
N GLU A 60 -15.66 11.56 16.24
CA GLU A 60 -14.52 11.82 17.13
C GLU A 60 -13.25 11.05 16.71
N ALA A 61 -13.32 10.19 15.71
CA ALA A 61 -12.17 9.40 15.29
C ALA A 61 -11.11 10.27 14.62
N ARG A 62 -9.84 9.91 14.86
CA ARG A 62 -8.70 10.38 14.09
C ARG A 62 -8.38 9.37 13.01
N PHE A 63 -8.05 9.85 11.84
CA PHE A 63 -7.76 9.03 10.67
C PHE A 63 -6.31 9.15 10.28
N VAL A 64 -5.74 8.04 9.81
CA VAL A 64 -4.40 7.99 9.27
C VAL A 64 -4.49 7.36 7.88
N ILE A 65 -4.03 8.08 6.87
CA ILE A 65 -3.87 7.56 5.52
C ILE A 65 -2.38 7.36 5.26
N LEU A 66 -2.02 6.15 4.87
CA LEU A 66 -0.66 5.83 4.44
C LEU A 66 -0.64 5.72 2.91
N LEU A 67 0.02 6.68 2.27
CA LEU A 67 0.27 6.68 0.83
C LEU A 67 1.64 6.04 0.55
N ARG A 68 1.74 5.41 -0.60
CA ARG A 68 2.97 4.82 -1.10
C ARG A 68 3.04 4.98 -2.62
N ASN A 69 4.25 5.02 -3.17
CA ASN A 69 4.47 5.00 -4.62
C ASN A 69 3.58 3.93 -5.28
N PRO A 70 2.68 4.28 -6.21
CA PRO A 70 1.72 3.34 -6.79
C PRO A 70 2.40 2.17 -7.48
N LEU A 71 3.54 2.38 -8.13
CA LEU A 71 4.32 1.28 -8.72
C LEU A 71 4.91 0.34 -7.65
N ALA A 72 5.26 0.87 -6.47
CA ALA A 72 5.73 0.03 -5.37
C ALA A 72 4.59 -0.81 -4.77
N VAL A 73 3.37 -0.27 -4.71
CA VAL A 73 2.17 -1.03 -4.34
C VAL A 73 1.91 -2.13 -5.36
N LEU A 74 1.84 -1.79 -6.66
CA LEU A 74 1.65 -2.74 -7.74
C LEU A 74 2.70 -3.87 -7.70
N SER A 75 3.99 -3.53 -7.60
CA SER A 75 5.08 -4.51 -7.52
C SER A 75 4.93 -5.44 -6.32
N SER A 76 4.50 -4.90 -5.18
CA SER A 76 4.26 -5.69 -3.96
C SER A 76 3.12 -6.68 -4.14
N GLU A 77 1.99 -6.25 -4.72
CA GLU A 77 0.83 -7.11 -4.98
C GLU A 77 1.20 -8.24 -5.96
N LEU A 78 1.87 -7.90 -7.06
CA LEU A 78 2.30 -8.89 -8.05
C LEU A 78 3.21 -9.96 -7.45
N ARG A 79 4.14 -9.59 -6.56
CA ARG A 79 5.09 -10.54 -5.96
C ARG A 79 4.50 -11.33 -4.81
N THR A 80 3.64 -10.73 -4.01
CA THR A 80 3.17 -11.32 -2.75
C THR A 80 1.95 -12.19 -2.95
N TYR A 81 0.99 -11.72 -3.75
CA TYR A 81 -0.32 -12.35 -3.88
C TYR A 81 -0.55 -12.95 -5.27
N ILE A 82 -0.24 -12.22 -6.32
CA ILE A 82 -0.52 -12.64 -7.70
C ILE A 82 0.42 -13.79 -8.11
N LYS A 83 1.74 -13.67 -7.91
CA LYS A 83 2.74 -14.71 -8.16
C LYS A 83 2.59 -15.40 -9.54
N GLY A 84 2.21 -14.64 -10.56
CA GLY A 84 1.99 -15.14 -11.92
C GLY A 84 0.57 -15.64 -12.19
N ASP A 85 -0.32 -15.73 -11.21
CA ASP A 85 -1.74 -16.04 -11.40
C ASP A 85 -2.51 -14.74 -11.71
N TRP A 86 -2.42 -14.29 -12.95
CA TRP A 86 -3.01 -13.03 -13.40
C TRP A 86 -4.54 -12.88 -13.19
N PRO A 87 -5.36 -13.94 -13.30
CA PRO A 87 -6.77 -13.86 -12.94
C PRO A 87 -7.05 -13.29 -11.55
N LEU A 88 -6.19 -13.55 -10.55
CA LEU A 88 -6.32 -13.00 -9.20
C LEU A 88 -6.24 -11.47 -9.16
N LEU A 89 -5.64 -10.83 -10.16
CA LEU A 89 -5.51 -9.37 -10.21
C LEU A 89 -6.87 -8.66 -10.18
N ALA A 90 -7.92 -9.31 -10.70
CA ALA A 90 -9.27 -8.76 -10.66
C ALA A 90 -9.78 -8.53 -9.23
N ASP A 91 -9.38 -9.37 -8.27
CA ASP A 91 -9.77 -9.25 -6.86
C ASP A 91 -9.09 -8.04 -6.18
N PHE A 92 -7.94 -7.59 -6.73
CA PHE A 92 -7.18 -6.45 -6.26
C PHE A 92 -7.46 -5.15 -7.03
N ALA A 93 -8.28 -5.20 -8.08
CA ALA A 93 -8.61 -4.02 -8.86
C ALA A 93 -9.19 -2.85 -8.01
N PRO A 94 -10.09 -3.06 -7.05
CA PRO A 94 -10.54 -1.99 -6.16
C PRO A 94 -9.40 -1.36 -5.36
N ASP A 95 -8.48 -2.18 -4.83
CA ASP A 95 -7.37 -1.71 -4.01
C ASP A 95 -6.32 -0.95 -4.84
N LEU A 96 -6.10 -1.36 -6.08
CA LEU A 96 -5.13 -0.76 -6.99
C LEU A 96 -5.68 0.47 -7.74
N LEU A 97 -6.92 0.43 -8.22
CA LEU A 97 -7.46 1.43 -9.13
C LEU A 97 -8.41 2.43 -8.45
N GLU A 98 -9.22 1.98 -7.48
CA GLU A 98 -10.20 2.86 -6.84
C GLU A 98 -9.68 3.49 -5.54
N ALA A 99 -8.99 2.70 -4.71
CA ALA A 99 -8.51 3.16 -3.41
C ALA A 99 -7.65 4.42 -3.49
N PRO A 100 -6.70 4.59 -4.44
CA PRO A 100 -5.89 5.80 -4.54
C PRO A 100 -6.72 7.08 -4.67
N ALA A 101 -7.66 7.11 -5.60
CA ALA A 101 -8.54 8.28 -5.79
C ALA A 101 -9.44 8.54 -4.58
N ARG A 102 -9.96 7.48 -3.95
CA ARG A 102 -10.81 7.60 -2.74
C ARG A 102 -10.02 8.10 -1.53
N LEU A 103 -8.78 7.66 -1.35
CA LEU A 103 -7.91 8.14 -0.28
C LEU A 103 -7.55 9.62 -0.46
N VAL A 104 -7.32 10.07 -1.69
CA VAL A 104 -7.12 11.49 -2.00
C VAL A 104 -8.37 12.30 -1.69
N ALA A 105 -9.55 11.84 -2.15
CA ALA A 105 -10.83 12.51 -1.90
C ALA A 105 -11.19 12.57 -0.40
N ALA A 106 -10.73 11.62 0.39
CA ALA A 106 -10.96 11.58 1.83
C ALA A 106 -10.41 12.82 2.57
N ARG A 107 -9.45 13.55 2.00
CA ARG A 107 -8.91 14.79 2.57
C ARG A 107 -9.99 15.83 2.83
N GLU A 108 -10.91 15.99 1.88
CA GLU A 108 -12.01 16.95 1.99
C GLU A 108 -12.99 16.59 3.11
N VAL A 109 -13.28 15.28 3.24
CA VAL A 109 -14.22 14.76 4.24
C VAL A 109 -13.64 14.79 5.64
N LEU A 110 -12.36 14.49 5.78
CA LEU A 110 -11.71 14.28 7.07
C LEU A 110 -11.13 15.59 7.67
N GLY A 111 -10.64 16.50 6.84
CA GLY A 111 -10.06 17.77 7.28
C GLY A 111 -8.97 17.57 8.36
N ASP A 112 -9.09 18.30 9.47
CA ASP A 112 -8.12 18.25 10.59
C ASP A 112 -8.08 16.91 11.33
N ARG A 113 -9.03 16.02 11.08
CA ARG A 113 -9.02 14.67 11.66
C ARG A 113 -8.08 13.71 10.94
N LEU A 114 -7.50 14.12 9.81
CA LEU A 114 -6.59 13.33 8.99
C LEU A 114 -5.13 13.61 9.32
N CYS A 115 -4.34 12.54 9.50
CA CYS A 115 -2.89 12.56 9.35
C CYS A 115 -2.50 11.73 8.12
N GLU A 116 -1.90 12.37 7.14
CA GLU A 116 -1.38 11.68 5.96
C GLU A 116 0.10 11.35 6.15
N LEU A 117 0.47 10.11 5.90
CA LEU A 117 1.83 9.60 5.93
C LEU A 117 2.22 9.12 4.54
N HIS A 118 3.49 9.34 4.18
CA HIS A 118 4.11 8.70 3.03
C HIS A 118 5.03 7.58 3.51
N TYR A 119 4.86 6.39 2.93
CA TYR A 119 5.64 5.21 3.32
C TYR A 119 7.15 5.47 3.20
N GLU A 120 7.56 6.12 2.13
CA GLU A 120 8.95 6.46 1.86
C GLU A 120 9.53 7.34 2.98
N LYS A 121 8.82 8.40 3.38
CA LYS A 121 9.23 9.29 4.48
C LYS A 121 9.24 8.56 5.83
N LEU A 122 8.24 7.71 6.07
CA LEU A 122 8.16 6.91 7.29
C LEU A 122 9.36 5.96 7.44
N VAL A 123 9.85 5.42 6.33
CA VAL A 123 11.00 4.52 6.33
C VAL A 123 12.32 5.29 6.42
N GLU A 124 12.43 6.44 5.77
CA GLU A 124 13.63 7.29 5.78
C GLU A 124 13.84 8.01 7.11
N ALA A 125 12.77 8.49 7.73
CA ALA A 125 12.80 9.26 8.98
C ALA A 125 11.72 8.76 9.98
N PRO A 126 11.78 7.51 10.43
CA PRO A 126 10.69 6.88 11.21
C PRO A 126 10.39 7.62 12.51
N ALA A 127 11.41 8.09 13.22
CA ALA A 127 11.22 8.81 14.48
C ALA A 127 10.44 10.12 14.30
N GLU A 128 10.75 10.89 13.25
CA GLU A 128 10.09 12.16 12.95
C GLU A 128 8.63 11.96 12.54
N GLU A 129 8.39 11.01 11.64
CA GLU A 129 7.04 10.71 11.14
C GLU A 129 6.15 10.12 12.24
N LEU A 130 6.67 9.22 13.07
CA LEU A 130 5.94 8.67 14.21
C LEU A 130 5.68 9.73 15.29
N GLN A 131 6.61 10.66 15.51
CA GLN A 131 6.39 11.78 16.43
C GLN A 131 5.27 12.70 15.91
N ARG A 132 5.22 12.97 14.60
CA ARG A 132 4.15 13.73 13.95
C ARG A 132 2.81 13.02 14.09
N LEU A 133 2.80 11.70 13.89
CA LEU A 133 1.63 10.85 14.07
C LEU A 133 1.14 10.86 15.53
N CYS A 134 2.02 10.69 16.51
CA CYS A 134 1.67 10.74 17.93
C CYS A 134 1.03 12.08 18.30
N ARG A 135 1.56 13.20 17.81
CA ARG A 135 0.96 14.53 18.03
C ARG A 135 -0.46 14.62 17.45
N HIS A 136 -0.67 14.13 16.24
CA HIS A 136 -1.99 14.10 15.63
C HIS A 136 -2.97 13.25 16.43
N LEU A 137 -2.54 12.08 16.89
CA LEU A 137 -3.35 11.17 17.69
C LEU A 137 -3.54 11.63 19.15
N GLY A 138 -2.84 12.67 19.59
CA GLY A 138 -2.81 13.10 21.00
C GLY A 138 -2.25 12.00 21.91
N LEU A 139 -1.18 11.33 21.44
CA LEU A 139 -0.43 10.32 22.19
C LEU A 139 0.91 10.89 22.61
N PRO A 140 1.43 10.48 23.77
CA PRO A 140 2.81 10.80 24.14
C PRO A 140 3.77 10.14 23.14
N TRP A 141 4.84 10.84 22.84
CA TRP A 141 5.95 10.25 22.10
C TRP A 141 6.81 9.42 23.06
N GLU A 142 7.15 8.21 22.63
CA GLU A 142 8.07 7.33 23.33
C GLU A 142 9.21 6.94 22.38
N PRO A 143 10.49 7.13 22.77
CA PRO A 143 11.62 6.67 21.97
C PRO A 143 11.55 5.15 21.75
N GLY A 144 11.86 4.71 20.53
CA GLY A 144 11.86 3.28 20.20
C GLY A 144 10.52 2.74 19.69
N LEU A 145 9.51 3.58 19.46
CA LEU A 145 8.25 3.16 18.81
C LEU A 145 8.45 2.59 17.40
N ASP A 146 9.58 2.85 16.78
CA ASP A 146 10.01 2.30 15.50
C ASP A 146 10.64 0.90 15.61
N ASP A 147 10.91 0.42 16.85
CA ASP A 147 11.46 -0.91 17.10
C ASP A 147 10.37 -1.88 17.54
N TYR A 148 10.01 -2.79 16.66
CA TYR A 148 8.98 -3.81 16.91
C TYR A 148 9.59 -5.20 17.15
N SER A 149 10.89 -5.28 17.43
CA SER A 149 11.61 -6.54 17.64
C SER A 149 11.08 -7.39 18.80
N GLU A 150 10.55 -6.72 19.84
CA GLU A 150 9.96 -7.38 21.00
C GLU A 150 8.44 -7.54 20.91
N THR A 151 7.82 -7.01 19.83
CA THR A 151 6.39 -7.15 19.63
C THR A 151 6.08 -8.54 19.11
N PRO A 152 5.24 -9.33 19.80
CA PRO A 152 4.85 -10.63 19.29
C PRO A 152 4.22 -10.51 17.91
N ALA A 153 4.68 -11.33 16.98
CA ALA A 153 4.09 -11.35 15.64
C ALA A 153 2.57 -11.60 15.77
N PRO A 154 1.74 -10.77 15.14
CA PRO A 154 0.30 -10.94 15.20
C PRO A 154 -0.07 -12.34 14.67
N ARG A 155 -1.03 -12.99 15.32
CA ARG A 155 -1.47 -14.34 14.92
C ARG A 155 -2.57 -14.24 13.86
N GLY A 156 -2.56 -15.13 12.88
CA GLY A 156 -3.63 -15.29 11.89
C GLY A 156 -3.27 -14.80 10.48
N ARG A 157 -4.28 -14.76 9.59
CA ARG A 157 -4.12 -14.43 8.17
C ARG A 157 -4.07 -12.93 7.86
N PHE A 158 -4.22 -12.08 8.87
CA PHE A 158 -4.37 -10.63 8.72
C PHE A 158 -3.06 -9.84 8.88
N ASN A 159 -1.93 -10.50 8.67
CA ASN A 159 -0.60 -9.89 8.81
C ASN A 159 0.05 -9.65 7.46
N ASP A 160 1.03 -8.74 7.46
CA ASP A 160 2.07 -8.73 6.43
C ASP A 160 2.84 -10.07 6.51
N PRO A 161 2.72 -10.94 5.49
CA PRO A 161 3.31 -12.28 5.56
C PRO A 161 4.83 -12.27 5.44
N VAL A 162 5.44 -11.12 5.11
CA VAL A 162 6.85 -11.02 4.75
C VAL A 162 7.62 -10.02 5.62
N GLY A 163 7.17 -8.78 5.72
CA GLY A 163 7.95 -7.67 6.29
C GLY A 163 8.16 -7.78 7.80
N VAL A 164 7.10 -8.09 8.56
CA VAL A 164 7.12 -8.15 10.04
C VAL A 164 8.09 -9.20 10.58
N HIS A 165 8.39 -10.24 9.81
CA HIS A 165 9.31 -11.30 10.22
C HIS A 165 10.77 -11.06 9.83
N ARG A 166 11.03 -10.14 8.89
CA ARG A 166 12.37 -9.88 8.36
C ARG A 166 13.08 -8.71 9.02
N HIS A 167 12.34 -7.72 9.44
CA HIS A 167 12.89 -6.46 9.94
C HIS A 167 12.45 -6.19 11.38
N ARG A 168 13.34 -5.62 12.17
CA ARG A 168 13.06 -5.15 13.53
C ARG A 168 12.57 -3.70 13.55
N ARG A 169 12.86 -2.96 12.46
CA ARG A 169 12.55 -1.56 12.26
C ARG A 169 12.14 -1.32 10.81
N PRO A 170 11.51 -0.21 10.49
CA PRO A 170 11.28 0.19 9.10
C PRO A 170 12.57 0.11 8.28
N SER A 171 12.51 -0.53 7.11
CA SER A 171 13.68 -0.74 6.23
C SER A 171 13.44 -0.11 4.87
N SER A 172 14.49 0.50 4.30
CA SER A 172 14.49 1.08 2.97
C SER A 172 14.59 0.04 1.84
N ASP A 173 14.84 -1.23 2.17
CA ASP A 173 15.10 -2.30 1.19
C ASP A 173 14.00 -2.46 0.12
N SER A 174 12.77 -2.09 0.46
CA SER A 174 11.64 -2.22 -0.45
C SER A 174 11.31 -0.96 -1.24
N LEU A 175 12.01 0.17 -1.02
CA LEU A 175 11.66 1.46 -1.64
C LEU A 175 11.81 1.42 -3.16
N GLU A 176 12.87 0.81 -3.66
CA GLU A 176 13.22 0.79 -5.08
C GLU A 176 12.86 -0.51 -5.80
N THR A 177 12.29 -1.51 -5.09
CA THR A 177 11.98 -2.82 -5.70
C THR A 177 10.97 -2.76 -6.85
N TRP A 178 10.17 -1.70 -6.93
CA TRP A 178 9.24 -1.47 -8.04
C TRP A 178 9.94 -1.26 -9.38
N ARG A 179 11.22 -0.88 -9.37
CA ARG A 179 12.03 -0.71 -10.59
C ARG A 179 12.19 -2.01 -11.37
N GLU A 180 12.04 -3.16 -10.71
CA GLU A 180 12.03 -4.47 -11.38
C GLU A 180 10.90 -4.58 -12.44
N LEU A 181 9.79 -3.81 -12.27
CA LEU A 181 8.72 -3.76 -13.28
C LEU A 181 9.22 -3.25 -14.65
N GLY A 182 10.28 -2.44 -14.67
CA GLY A 182 10.89 -1.92 -15.90
C GLY A 182 11.73 -2.93 -16.69
N ARG A 183 12.16 -4.03 -16.06
CA ARG A 183 13.13 -4.97 -16.65
C ARG A 183 12.55 -5.82 -17.79
N SER A 184 11.32 -6.29 -17.68
CA SER A 184 10.66 -7.03 -18.75
C SER A 184 9.71 -6.15 -19.55
N ALA A 185 9.59 -6.42 -20.86
CA ALA A 185 8.66 -5.69 -21.72
C ALA A 185 7.21 -5.85 -21.24
N GLN A 186 6.84 -7.03 -20.76
CA GLN A 186 5.49 -7.33 -20.30
C GLN A 186 5.13 -6.56 -19.02
N THR A 187 5.96 -6.67 -17.97
CA THR A 187 5.70 -6.00 -16.69
C THR A 187 5.78 -4.49 -16.83
N ARG A 188 6.67 -3.98 -17.67
CA ARG A 188 6.77 -2.55 -17.99
C ARG A 188 5.54 -2.03 -18.69
N ALA A 189 5.06 -2.71 -19.74
CA ALA A 189 3.83 -2.32 -20.44
C ALA A 189 2.63 -2.32 -19.48
N PHE A 190 2.55 -3.32 -18.61
CA PHE A 190 1.51 -3.39 -17.60
C PHE A 190 1.60 -2.24 -16.59
N ALA A 191 2.80 -1.92 -16.09
CA ALA A 191 3.02 -0.82 -15.15
C ALA A 191 2.70 0.56 -15.76
N LEU A 192 3.02 0.77 -17.05
CA LEU A 192 2.64 1.99 -17.77
C LEU A 192 1.12 2.09 -17.93
N ALA A 193 0.46 1.01 -18.35
CA ALA A 193 -1.00 0.96 -18.48
C ALA A 193 -1.70 1.18 -17.10
N TYR A 194 -1.12 0.68 -16.03
CA TYR A 194 -1.61 0.93 -14.67
C TYR A 194 -1.53 2.41 -14.29
N LEU A 195 -0.41 3.10 -14.58
CA LEU A 195 -0.29 4.54 -14.34
C LEU A 195 -1.31 5.34 -15.17
N ASP A 196 -1.56 4.91 -16.42
CA ASP A 196 -2.56 5.54 -17.28
C ASP A 196 -3.98 5.33 -16.74
N ALA A 197 -4.29 4.15 -16.20
CA ALA A 197 -5.56 3.83 -15.58
C ALA A 197 -5.81 4.63 -14.27
N LEU A 198 -4.77 4.88 -13.48
CA LEU A 198 -4.85 5.75 -12.30
C LEU A 198 -5.12 7.21 -12.67
N GLY A 199 -4.57 7.65 -13.78
CA GLY A 199 -4.59 9.04 -14.22
C GLY A 199 -3.56 9.92 -13.51
N ASP A 200 -2.96 10.81 -14.26
CA ASP A 200 -1.88 11.70 -13.79
C ASP A 200 -2.29 12.56 -12.58
N ASP A 201 -3.54 13.03 -12.55
CA ASP A 201 -4.02 13.90 -11.48
C ASP A 201 -4.12 13.14 -10.15
N THR A 202 -4.55 11.88 -10.17
CA THR A 202 -4.56 11.02 -8.98
C THR A 202 -3.14 10.79 -8.48
N VAL A 203 -2.20 10.45 -9.37
CA VAL A 203 -0.80 10.20 -9.02
C VAL A 203 -0.15 11.45 -8.42
N ARG A 204 -0.38 12.63 -9.00
CA ARG A 204 0.09 13.92 -8.46
C ARG A 204 -0.54 14.23 -7.11
N ALA A 205 -1.84 14.00 -6.98
CA ALA A 205 -2.54 14.21 -5.72
C ALA A 205 -2.06 13.27 -4.62
N MET A 206 -1.59 12.06 -4.95
CA MET A 206 -0.88 11.18 -4.01
C MET A 206 0.51 11.68 -3.64
N GLY A 207 1.04 12.74 -4.27
CA GLY A 207 2.36 13.30 -3.99
C GLY A 207 3.50 12.75 -4.85
N TYR A 208 3.18 12.07 -5.96
CA TYR A 208 4.17 11.51 -6.88
C TYR A 208 4.14 12.19 -8.25
N ASP A 209 5.28 12.20 -8.94
CA ASP A 209 5.37 12.71 -10.32
C ASP A 209 5.14 11.58 -11.32
N PRO A 210 4.01 11.57 -12.04
CA PRO A 210 3.71 10.52 -13.02
C PRO A 210 4.71 10.49 -14.19
N ALA A 211 5.27 11.64 -14.59
CA ALA A 211 6.26 11.69 -15.65
C ALA A 211 7.58 11.07 -15.21
N ALA A 212 8.03 11.38 -13.99
CA ALA A 212 9.23 10.76 -13.41
C ALA A 212 9.10 9.24 -13.24
N LEU A 213 7.92 8.75 -12.81
CA LEU A 213 7.67 7.32 -12.68
C LEU A 213 7.73 6.61 -14.04
N ARG A 214 7.12 7.17 -15.09
CA ARG A 214 7.19 6.62 -16.45
C ARG A 214 8.61 6.65 -17.00
N ALA A 215 9.30 7.78 -16.85
CA ALA A 215 10.69 7.93 -17.29
C ALA A 215 11.61 6.89 -16.63
N ALA A 216 11.44 6.64 -15.34
CA ALA A 216 12.23 5.64 -14.63
C ALA A 216 12.03 4.22 -15.18
N LEU A 217 10.79 3.83 -15.50
CA LEU A 217 10.49 2.52 -16.12
C LEU A 217 11.14 2.38 -17.50
N LEU A 218 11.14 3.46 -18.31
CA LEU A 218 11.73 3.46 -19.65
C LEU A 218 13.25 3.44 -19.61
N HIS A 219 13.85 4.19 -18.70
CA HIS A 219 15.30 4.22 -18.51
C HIS A 219 15.87 2.85 -18.10
N ILE A 220 15.16 2.11 -17.26
CA ILE A 220 15.54 0.74 -16.89
C ILE A 220 15.53 -0.17 -18.13
N ALA A 221 14.55 0.01 -19.03
CA ALA A 221 14.50 -0.75 -20.28
C ALA A 221 15.71 -0.49 -21.18
N GLU A 222 16.11 0.77 -21.30
CA GLU A 222 17.31 1.17 -22.07
C GLU A 222 18.58 0.56 -21.46
N ALA A 223 18.73 0.62 -20.13
CA ALA A 223 19.85 0.03 -19.44
C ALA A 223 19.95 -1.50 -19.65
N VAL A 224 18.81 -2.20 -19.57
CA VAL A 224 18.76 -3.66 -19.82
C VAL A 224 19.09 -3.98 -21.27
N ALA A 225 18.66 -3.16 -22.24
CA ALA A 225 19.01 -3.37 -23.66
C ALA A 225 20.51 -3.19 -23.89
N VAL A 226 21.13 -2.15 -23.31
CA VAL A 226 22.58 -1.91 -23.39
C VAL A 226 23.37 -3.04 -22.75
N GLU A 227 22.95 -3.56 -21.61
CA GLU A 227 23.58 -4.72 -20.96
C GLU A 227 23.49 -5.96 -21.84
N ALA A 228 22.36 -6.21 -22.49
CA ALA A 228 22.18 -7.34 -23.41
C ALA A 228 23.05 -7.21 -24.67
N GLU A 229 23.15 -6.02 -25.25
CA GLU A 229 24.02 -5.76 -26.40
C GLU A 229 25.51 -5.91 -26.04
N ALA A 230 25.93 -5.41 -24.86
CA ALA A 230 27.29 -5.56 -24.38
C ALA A 230 27.65 -7.03 -24.12
N LEU A 231 26.75 -7.82 -23.55
CA LEU A 231 26.91 -9.26 -23.36
C LEU A 231 27.01 -9.97 -24.71
N HIS A 232 26.18 -9.62 -25.70
CA HIS A 232 26.23 -10.18 -27.03
C HIS A 232 27.55 -9.87 -27.74
N ALA A 233 28.03 -8.63 -27.62
CA ALA A 233 29.32 -8.21 -28.17
C ALA A 233 30.53 -8.92 -27.51
N LEU A 234 30.47 -9.21 -26.21
CA LEU A 234 31.51 -9.92 -25.47
C LEU A 234 31.55 -11.44 -25.77
N CYS A 235 30.40 -12.02 -26.08
CA CYS A 235 30.27 -13.44 -26.39
C CYS A 235 30.67 -13.81 -27.82
N GLY A 236 30.87 -12.83 -28.73
CA GLY A 236 31.20 -13.04 -30.14
C GLY A 236 30.10 -13.76 -30.92
N ASP A 237 30.18 -13.69 -32.25
CA ASP A 237 29.19 -14.25 -33.20
C ASP A 237 29.26 -15.79 -33.33
N GLU A 238 29.98 -16.46 -32.47
CA GLU A 238 29.98 -17.93 -32.39
C GLU A 238 28.93 -18.40 -31.41
N SER A 239 27.84 -18.88 -31.97
CA SER A 239 26.71 -19.61 -31.37
C SER A 239 26.96 -20.10 -29.93
N LEU A 240 26.68 -19.22 -28.97
CA LEU A 240 26.28 -19.69 -27.66
C LEU A 240 24.97 -20.41 -27.84
N ASP A 241 24.98 -21.74 -27.85
CA ASP A 241 23.80 -22.59 -27.90
C ASP A 241 22.70 -21.97 -27.07
N GLY A 242 21.48 -21.93 -27.58
CA GLY A 242 20.31 -21.37 -26.87
C GLY A 242 20.11 -21.96 -25.47
N GLN A 243 20.79 -23.11 -25.16
CA GLN A 243 20.87 -23.68 -23.82
C GLN A 243 21.73 -22.88 -22.84
N VAL A 244 22.80 -22.20 -23.26
CA VAL A 244 23.65 -21.40 -22.36
C VAL A 244 22.98 -20.09 -22.03
N LEU A 245 22.30 -19.44 -23.00
CA LEU A 245 21.50 -18.25 -22.77
C LEU A 245 20.28 -18.56 -21.91
N SER A 246 19.64 -19.72 -22.10
CA SER A 246 18.56 -20.21 -21.26
C SER A 246 19.03 -20.51 -19.82
N ARG A 247 20.24 -21.10 -19.66
CA ARG A 247 20.83 -21.34 -18.31
C ARG A 247 21.28 -20.07 -17.62
N LEU A 248 21.83 -19.10 -18.33
CA LEU A 248 22.17 -17.79 -17.76
C LEU A 248 20.91 -17.01 -17.38
N ALA A 249 19.86 -17.09 -18.16
CA ALA A 249 18.55 -16.55 -17.80
C ALA A 249 17.97 -17.26 -16.58
N ALA A 250 18.04 -18.57 -16.50
CA ALA A 250 17.59 -19.36 -15.35
C ALA A 250 18.42 -19.12 -14.09
N LEU A 251 19.73 -18.90 -14.20
CA LEU A 251 20.57 -18.50 -13.06
C LEU A 251 20.26 -17.08 -12.58
N ARG A 252 19.91 -16.19 -13.50
CA ARG A 252 19.46 -14.84 -13.14
C ARG A 252 18.10 -14.85 -12.43
N ASP A 253 17.21 -15.73 -12.84
CA ASP A 253 15.86 -15.88 -12.26
C ASP A 253 15.87 -16.81 -11.02
N GLY A 254 16.96 -17.58 -10.79
CA GLY A 254 17.11 -18.55 -9.70
C GLY A 254 17.92 -18.08 -8.47
N VAL A 255 18.20 -16.81 -8.34
CA VAL A 255 18.86 -16.23 -7.14
C VAL A 255 17.86 -15.88 -6.03
N HIS A 256 16.68 -16.47 -6.05
CA HIS A 256 15.67 -16.34 -5.00
C HIS A 256 15.08 -17.72 -4.64
N ASP A 257 15.90 -18.58 -4.05
CA ASP A 257 15.49 -19.61 -3.10
C ASP A 257 16.08 -19.34 -1.72
#